data_a3a1d517f20b73195d6b576d5155eda8
#
_entry.id   a3a1d517f20b73195d6b576d5155eda8
#
_cell.length_a   1.000
_cell.length_b   1.000
_cell.length_c   1.000
_cell.angle_alpha   90.00
_cell.angle_beta   90.00
_cell.angle_gamma   90.00
#
_symmetry.space_group_name_H-M   'P 1'
#
loop_
_entity.id
_entity.type
_entity.pdbx_description
1 polymer ?
#
loop_
_entity_poly.entity_id
_entity_poly.type
_entity_poly.pdbx_seq_one_letter_code
_entity_poly.pdbx_strand_id
1 'polypeptide(L)'
;MIDSNNRKKFSKRKAITWLSILILATSAFSWLGFGIFSLAVDQVDLSLGREERPAKSSSAVNYLIVGSDAREGLTTEQMQKLRVGTVATAAGKRSDSMMLIHISKSRDAAYVISIPRDTYALIPEHKNSKGVTIPSAPQKINAAYNFGGATLLVQTIEEMTNLKIDHYLEINFAGFANMIDALGGIQICTKKALSDSKSHLELPAGTHILDGITALAYVRSRELDGTGDLGRMKRQQAFFGAVFRKATSLGVLTNPVKLGTFLNSVLGSITTDSQLQTNDLIDLAKQMRNLSAGNVQTLTVPLSDLNYSDGVITSAVLWDPDLSPELWQMLKDDQAIVSTDTATATTANANKFKTQSVDIESCS
;
A
#
# COMPACT_ATOMS: atom_id res chain seq x y z
N MET A 1 48.61 -19.64 58.62
CA MET A 1 48.63 -18.32 58.00
C MET A 1 48.63 -18.56 56.49
N ILE A 2 47.46 -18.41 55.82
CA ILE A 2 47.31 -18.63 54.41
C ILE A 2 47.21 -17.23 53.80
N ASP A 3 48.18 -16.91 52.96
CA ASP A 3 48.28 -15.60 52.29
C ASP A 3 47.27 -15.51 51.14
N SER A 4 46.31 -14.63 51.30
CA SER A 4 45.23 -14.37 50.41
C SER A 4 45.40 -13.03 49.67
N ASN A 5 46.34 -12.91 48.75
CA ASN A 5 46.39 -11.67 47.97
C ASN A 5 46.99 -11.83 46.59
N ASN A 6 46.28 -12.56 45.71
CA ASN A 6 46.62 -12.55 44.30
C ASN A 6 45.45 -11.98 43.45
N ARG A 7 45.08 -10.72 43.75
CA ARG A 7 44.21 -9.95 42.81
C ARG A 7 45.08 -9.51 41.65
N LYS A 8 44.94 -10.23 40.50
CA LYS A 8 45.55 -9.82 39.23
C LYS A 8 45.07 -8.40 38.87
N LYS A 9 45.96 -7.42 39.04
CA LYS A 9 45.74 -6.05 38.55
C LYS A 9 45.55 -6.10 37.03
N PHE A 10 44.34 -6.01 36.55
CA PHE A 10 44.04 -5.84 35.11
C PHE A 10 44.74 -4.54 34.68
N SER A 11 45.76 -4.64 33.83
CA SER A 11 46.51 -3.48 33.38
C SER A 11 45.55 -2.54 32.64
N LYS A 12 45.50 -1.27 33.02
CA LYS A 12 44.70 -0.23 32.34
C LYS A 12 44.87 -0.24 30.82
N ARG A 13 46.08 -0.57 30.35
CA ARG A 13 46.35 -0.74 28.90
C ARG A 13 45.56 -1.87 28.30
N LYS A 14 45.43 -3.04 28.93
CA LYS A 14 44.64 -4.15 28.44
C LYS A 14 43.14 -3.81 28.41
N ALA A 15 42.66 -3.09 29.45
CA ALA A 15 41.26 -2.63 29.49
C ALA A 15 40.96 -1.65 28.34
N ILE A 16 41.86 -0.71 28.05
CA ILE A 16 41.70 0.23 26.92
C ILE A 16 41.73 -0.51 25.59
N THR A 17 42.63 -1.48 25.41
CA THR A 17 42.69 -2.29 24.18
C THR A 17 41.41 -3.09 23.94
N TRP A 18 40.85 -3.71 24.99
CA TRP A 18 39.58 -4.43 24.90
C TRP A 18 38.40 -3.51 24.62
N LEU A 19 38.38 -2.31 25.22
CA LEU A 19 37.35 -1.29 24.94
C LEU A 19 37.43 -0.80 23.49
N SER A 20 38.64 -0.57 22.96
CA SER A 20 38.83 -0.19 21.56
C SER A 20 38.42 -1.29 20.56
N ILE A 21 38.70 -2.55 20.88
CA ILE A 21 38.25 -3.70 20.06
C ILE A 21 36.74 -3.82 20.12
N LEU A 22 36.11 -3.60 21.27
CA LEU A 22 34.64 -3.62 21.40
C LEU A 22 34.00 -2.49 20.60
N ILE A 23 34.54 -1.28 20.63
CA ILE A 23 34.07 -0.14 19.85
C ILE A 23 34.24 -0.40 18.33
N LEU A 24 35.38 -0.94 17.91
CA LEU A 24 35.62 -1.30 16.52
C LEU A 24 34.71 -2.44 16.08
N ALA A 25 34.48 -3.45 16.90
CA ALA A 25 33.56 -4.55 16.62
C ALA A 25 32.11 -4.05 16.52
N THR A 26 31.67 -3.17 17.45
CA THR A 26 30.30 -2.59 17.38
C THR A 26 30.15 -1.65 16.20
N SER A 27 31.19 -0.88 15.83
CA SER A 27 31.19 -0.04 14.63
C SER A 27 31.15 -0.88 13.35
N ALA A 28 31.97 -1.96 13.28
CA ALA A 28 31.95 -2.89 12.16
C ALA A 28 30.60 -3.65 12.05
N PHE A 29 30.02 -4.05 13.19
CA PHE A 29 28.69 -4.68 13.22
C PHE A 29 27.58 -3.70 12.81
N SER A 30 27.68 -2.44 13.23
CA SER A 30 26.78 -1.38 12.73
C SER A 30 26.95 -1.15 11.23
N TRP A 31 28.19 -1.11 10.74
CA TRP A 31 28.46 -0.92 9.31
C TRP A 31 28.04 -2.11 8.46
N LEU A 32 28.27 -3.34 8.93
CA LEU A 32 27.76 -4.56 8.30
C LEU A 32 26.23 -4.63 8.38
N GLY A 33 25.63 -4.24 9.50
CA GLY A 33 24.17 -4.14 9.65
C GLY A 33 23.56 -3.10 8.68
N PHE A 34 24.18 -1.94 8.52
CA PHE A 34 23.75 -0.91 7.57
C PHE A 34 24.00 -1.32 6.10
N GLY A 35 25.09 -2.03 5.80
CA GLY A 35 25.41 -2.48 4.45
C GLY A 35 24.47 -3.57 3.90
N ILE A 36 23.79 -4.33 4.78
CA ILE A 36 22.79 -5.33 4.40
C ILE A 36 21.46 -4.66 4.01
N PHE A 37 21.24 -3.40 4.40
CA PHE A 37 20.02 -2.64 4.10
C PHE A 37 20.02 -1.97 2.70
N SER A 38 21.10 -2.02 1.94
CA SER A 38 21.12 -1.53 0.55
C SER A 38 20.71 -2.62 -0.44
N LEU A 39 19.56 -3.25 -0.22
CA LEU A 39 18.97 -4.10 -1.24
C LEU A 39 18.39 -3.21 -2.34
N ALA A 40 18.71 -3.55 -3.57
CA ALA A 40 18.18 -2.90 -4.75
C ALA A 40 16.65 -3.11 -4.77
N VAL A 41 15.92 -2.07 -4.43
CA VAL A 41 14.49 -1.96 -4.72
C VAL A 41 14.38 -1.61 -6.20
N ASP A 42 13.52 -2.27 -6.93
CA ASP A 42 13.19 -1.84 -8.29
C ASP A 42 12.58 -0.44 -8.21
N GLN A 43 13.26 0.54 -8.81
CA GLN A 43 12.83 1.93 -8.79
C GLN A 43 12.31 2.35 -10.14
N VAL A 44 11.15 2.99 -10.14
CA VAL A 44 10.61 3.69 -11.29
C VAL A 44 10.96 5.17 -11.14
N ASP A 45 11.63 5.72 -12.15
CA ASP A 45 11.79 7.17 -12.21
C ASP A 45 10.42 7.79 -12.57
N LEU A 46 9.74 8.33 -11.58
CA LEU A 46 8.58 9.17 -11.76
C LEU A 46 9.01 10.59 -12.15
N SER A 47 10.09 10.75 -12.93
CA SER A 47 10.41 12.03 -13.53
C SER A 47 9.24 12.44 -14.42
N LEU A 48 8.23 12.92 -13.73
CA LEU A 48 7.07 13.57 -14.32
C LEU A 48 7.57 14.90 -14.90
N GLY A 49 8.47 14.88 -15.88
CA GLY A 49 9.13 16.04 -16.53
C GLY A 49 8.26 17.26 -16.81
N ARG A 50 7.31 17.49 -15.94
CA ARG A 50 6.26 18.50 -15.94
C ARG A 50 6.69 19.61 -15.00
N GLU A 51 6.82 20.77 -15.56
CA GLU A 51 7.02 22.00 -14.78
C GLU A 51 5.85 22.29 -13.82
N GLU A 52 4.65 21.67 -14.06
CA GLU A 52 3.42 21.94 -13.32
C GLU A 52 2.79 20.66 -12.75
N ARG A 53 3.25 20.22 -11.57
CA ARG A 53 2.52 19.29 -10.71
C ARG A 53 1.63 20.06 -9.73
N PRO A 54 0.54 19.47 -9.21
CA PRO A 54 -0.29 20.11 -8.20
C PRO A 54 0.55 20.66 -7.04
N ALA A 55 0.27 21.90 -6.63
CA ALA A 55 0.96 22.50 -5.50
C ALA A 55 0.56 21.80 -4.20
N LYS A 56 1.52 21.61 -3.30
CA LYS A 56 1.29 21.03 -1.99
C LYS A 56 0.92 22.13 -1.00
N SER A 57 -0.23 22.02 -0.35
CA SER A 57 -0.73 23.01 0.62
C SER A 57 -0.36 22.67 2.07
N SER A 58 0.07 21.43 2.34
CA SER A 58 0.44 20.98 3.68
C SER A 58 1.65 20.05 3.66
N SER A 59 2.18 19.67 4.83
CA SER A 59 3.21 18.64 4.99
C SER A 59 2.64 17.22 5.11
N ALA A 60 1.35 17.02 4.87
CA ALA A 60 0.74 15.71 4.68
C ALA A 60 1.42 14.95 3.54
N VAL A 61 1.40 13.63 3.53
CA VAL A 61 2.07 12.81 2.51
C VAL A 61 1.07 11.89 1.84
N ASN A 62 1.08 11.88 0.52
CA ASN A 62 0.19 11.09 -0.32
C ASN A 62 0.97 9.98 -1.00
N TYR A 63 0.62 8.72 -0.70
CA TYR A 63 1.16 7.54 -1.34
C TYR A 63 0.12 6.96 -2.29
N LEU A 64 0.50 6.71 -3.53
CA LEU A 64 -0.31 5.90 -4.45
C LEU A 64 0.20 4.47 -4.42
N ILE A 65 -0.62 3.56 -3.89
CA ILE A 65 -0.34 2.13 -3.89
C ILE A 65 -1.10 1.46 -5.02
N VAL A 66 -0.37 0.72 -5.84
CA VAL A 66 -0.91 -0.01 -6.99
C VAL A 66 -0.62 -1.49 -6.83
N GLY A 67 -1.66 -2.31 -6.92
CA GLY A 67 -1.53 -3.75 -7.05
C GLY A 67 -1.44 -4.11 -8.52
N SER A 68 -0.29 -4.64 -8.96
CA SER A 68 -0.12 -5.08 -10.33
C SER A 68 -0.33 -6.59 -10.47
N ASP A 69 -0.82 -7.00 -11.62
CA ASP A 69 -0.99 -8.42 -11.98
C ASP A 69 0.31 -9.06 -12.50
N ALA A 70 1.44 -8.41 -12.26
CA ALA A 70 2.76 -8.92 -12.59
C ALA A 70 3.05 -10.22 -11.82
N ARG A 71 3.60 -11.20 -12.52
CA ARG A 71 3.74 -12.59 -12.04
C ARG A 71 5.19 -12.95 -11.77
N GLU A 72 6.09 -12.00 -11.97
CA GLU A 72 7.50 -12.13 -11.66
C GLU A 72 7.67 -12.49 -10.18
N GLY A 73 8.51 -13.46 -9.90
CA GLY A 73 8.76 -13.96 -8.54
C GLY A 73 7.79 -15.03 -8.03
N LEU A 74 6.70 -15.34 -8.76
CA LEU A 74 5.86 -16.51 -8.44
C LEU A 74 6.48 -17.79 -9.01
N THR A 75 6.41 -18.89 -8.21
CA THR A 75 6.73 -20.23 -8.69
C THR A 75 5.63 -20.76 -9.63
N THR A 76 5.96 -21.75 -10.45
CA THR A 76 4.99 -22.39 -11.33
C THR A 76 3.81 -22.98 -10.54
N GLU A 77 4.08 -23.57 -9.37
CA GLU A 77 3.04 -24.11 -8.49
C GLU A 77 2.12 -23.01 -7.96
N GLN A 78 2.67 -21.87 -7.52
CA GLN A 78 1.90 -20.72 -7.08
C GLN A 78 1.04 -20.15 -8.20
N MET A 79 1.59 -20.03 -9.42
CA MET A 79 0.84 -19.58 -10.59
C MET A 79 -0.32 -20.51 -10.93
N GLN A 80 -0.12 -21.83 -10.82
CA GLN A 80 -1.17 -22.83 -11.02
C GLN A 80 -2.25 -22.73 -9.94
N LYS A 81 -1.86 -22.65 -8.66
CA LYS A 81 -2.79 -22.54 -7.53
C LYS A 81 -3.67 -21.28 -7.63
N LEU A 82 -3.09 -20.19 -8.11
CA LEU A 82 -3.81 -18.92 -8.32
C LEU A 82 -4.55 -18.81 -9.67
N ARG A 83 -4.34 -19.76 -10.58
CA ARG A 83 -4.81 -19.72 -11.99
C ARG A 83 -4.53 -18.37 -12.68
N VAL A 84 -3.37 -17.82 -12.47
CA VAL A 84 -3.01 -16.52 -13.07
C VAL A 84 -2.35 -16.68 -14.45
N GLY A 85 -2.15 -17.89 -14.94
CA GLY A 85 -1.36 -18.17 -16.16
C GLY A 85 0.13 -17.96 -15.91
N THR A 86 0.93 -17.99 -16.97
CA THR A 86 2.38 -17.81 -16.90
C THR A 86 2.78 -16.36 -17.16
N VAL A 87 4.01 -15.98 -16.84
CA VAL A 87 4.58 -14.67 -17.18
C VAL A 87 4.45 -14.39 -18.69
N ALA A 88 4.68 -15.40 -19.53
CA ALA A 88 4.59 -15.28 -20.99
C ALA A 88 3.16 -15.05 -21.51
N THR A 89 2.13 -15.48 -20.77
CA THR A 89 0.72 -15.31 -21.13
C THR A 89 0.09 -14.05 -20.54
N ALA A 90 0.83 -13.29 -19.72
CA ALA A 90 0.39 -12.01 -19.19
C ALA A 90 0.40 -10.97 -20.32
N ALA A 91 -0.75 -10.72 -20.93
CA ALA A 91 -0.89 -9.67 -21.93
C ALA A 91 -0.97 -8.30 -21.24
N GLY A 92 0.15 -7.59 -21.18
CA GLY A 92 0.25 -6.24 -20.62
C GLY A 92 0.32 -6.21 -19.08
N LYS A 93 0.89 -5.15 -18.53
CA LYS A 93 0.84 -4.85 -17.11
C LYS A 93 -0.49 -4.15 -16.80
N ARG A 94 -1.23 -4.64 -15.82
CA ARG A 94 -2.50 -4.03 -15.39
C ARG A 94 -2.45 -3.66 -13.92
N SER A 95 -2.92 -2.47 -13.62
CA SER A 95 -3.23 -2.08 -12.25
C SER A 95 -4.63 -2.61 -11.90
N ASP A 96 -4.68 -3.67 -11.11
CA ASP A 96 -5.96 -4.28 -10.71
C ASP A 96 -6.57 -3.65 -9.46
N SER A 97 -5.75 -2.96 -8.65
CA SER A 97 -6.19 -2.19 -7.50
C SER A 97 -5.36 -0.92 -7.36
N MET A 98 -6.02 0.17 -6.98
CA MET A 98 -5.40 1.46 -6.72
C MET A 98 -5.94 2.01 -5.41
N MET A 99 -5.03 2.38 -4.52
CA MET A 99 -5.34 2.99 -3.24
C MET A 99 -4.47 4.24 -3.05
N LEU A 100 -5.10 5.36 -2.76
CA LEU A 100 -4.40 6.56 -2.32
C LEU A 100 -4.40 6.56 -0.79
N ILE A 101 -3.22 6.59 -0.19
CA ILE A 101 -3.07 6.73 1.26
C ILE A 101 -2.61 8.16 1.55
N HIS A 102 -3.47 8.90 2.23
CA HIS A 102 -3.15 10.22 2.77
C HIS A 102 -2.78 10.10 4.24
N ILE A 103 -1.60 10.56 4.61
CA ILE A 103 -1.13 10.60 5.99
C ILE A 103 -1.10 12.06 6.42
N SER A 104 -1.87 12.39 7.47
CA SER A 104 -1.98 13.76 7.99
C SER A 104 -0.62 14.38 8.33
N LYS A 105 -0.53 15.69 8.31
CA LYS A 105 0.69 16.43 8.70
C LYS A 105 1.10 16.14 10.14
N SER A 106 0.16 15.87 11.03
CA SER A 106 0.39 15.50 12.43
C SER A 106 0.83 14.05 12.63
N ARG A 107 0.72 13.21 11.59
CA ARG A 107 1.05 11.77 11.61
C ARG A 107 0.20 10.97 12.61
N ASP A 108 -0.97 11.45 12.97
CA ASP A 108 -1.90 10.83 13.91
C ASP A 108 -3.17 10.27 13.26
N ALA A 109 -3.41 10.61 11.98
CA ALA A 109 -4.51 10.09 11.18
C ALA A 109 -4.05 9.67 9.78
N ALA A 110 -4.70 8.67 9.21
CA ALA A 110 -4.52 8.26 7.82
C ALA A 110 -5.84 7.88 7.16
N TYR A 111 -5.96 8.22 5.88
CA TYR A 111 -7.12 7.90 5.04
C TYR A 111 -6.67 7.05 3.87
N VAL A 112 -7.32 5.91 3.68
CA VAL A 112 -7.07 4.97 2.58
C VAL A 112 -8.25 5.05 1.61
N ILE A 113 -8.02 5.69 0.48
CA ILE A 113 -9.04 5.94 -0.53
C ILE A 113 -8.88 4.93 -1.68
N SER A 114 -9.84 4.04 -1.85
CA SER A 114 -9.88 3.12 -2.99
C SER A 114 -10.37 3.83 -4.24
N ILE A 115 -9.63 3.71 -5.32
CA ILE A 115 -9.96 4.23 -6.65
C ILE A 115 -10.36 3.04 -7.53
N PRO A 116 -11.61 2.99 -8.06
CA PRO A 116 -12.02 1.92 -8.96
C PRO A 116 -11.15 1.89 -10.22
N ARG A 117 -10.66 0.72 -10.61
CA ARG A 117 -9.81 0.57 -11.80
C ARG A 117 -10.52 0.94 -13.11
N ASP A 118 -11.85 0.83 -13.14
CA ASP A 118 -12.68 1.15 -14.29
C ASP A 118 -13.22 2.60 -14.25
N THR A 119 -12.64 3.47 -13.39
CA THR A 119 -12.95 4.91 -13.34
C THR A 119 -12.80 5.52 -14.74
N TYR A 120 -13.82 6.24 -15.20
CA TYR A 120 -13.76 7.05 -16.41
C TYR A 120 -12.83 8.24 -16.18
N ALA A 121 -11.80 8.35 -16.99
CA ALA A 121 -10.73 9.32 -16.82
C ALA A 121 -10.30 9.90 -18.18
N LEU A 122 -9.95 11.17 -18.20
CA LEU A 122 -9.24 11.75 -19.33
C LEU A 122 -7.75 11.40 -19.19
N ILE A 123 -7.26 10.46 -20.01
CA ILE A 123 -5.83 10.13 -20.00
C ILE A 123 -5.08 11.24 -20.72
N PRO A 124 -4.03 11.83 -20.10
CA PRO A 124 -3.25 12.90 -20.70
C PRO A 124 -2.54 12.48 -22.00
N GLU A 125 -2.08 13.49 -22.75
CA GLU A 125 -1.20 13.27 -23.90
C GLU A 125 0.05 12.48 -23.45
N HIS A 126 0.41 11.46 -24.21
CA HIS A 126 1.52 10.59 -23.90
C HIS A 126 2.16 10.02 -25.16
N LYS A 127 3.37 9.47 -25.03
CA LYS A 127 4.02 8.74 -26.11
C LYS A 127 3.79 7.24 -25.95
N ASN A 128 3.40 6.59 -27.04
CA ASN A 128 3.31 5.12 -27.07
C ASN A 128 4.71 4.48 -27.15
N SER A 129 4.76 3.14 -27.11
CA SER A 129 6.02 2.36 -27.19
C SER A 129 6.83 2.59 -28.47
N LYS A 130 6.24 3.17 -29.52
CA LYS A 130 6.91 3.54 -30.79
C LYS A 130 7.34 5.00 -30.80
N GLY A 131 7.19 5.75 -29.70
CA GLY A 131 7.52 7.17 -29.61
C GLY A 131 6.51 8.12 -30.28
N VAL A 132 5.37 7.61 -30.76
CA VAL A 132 4.32 8.42 -31.38
C VAL A 132 3.51 9.09 -30.26
N THR A 133 3.27 10.38 -30.40
CA THR A 133 2.40 11.15 -29.50
C THR A 133 0.96 10.77 -29.70
N ILE A 134 0.30 10.34 -28.64
CA ILE A 134 -1.12 10.03 -28.56
C ILE A 134 -1.79 11.20 -27.83
N PRO A 135 -2.78 11.87 -28.44
CA PRO A 135 -3.46 12.98 -27.81
C PRO A 135 -4.27 12.52 -26.60
N SER A 136 -4.58 13.47 -25.72
CA SER A 136 -5.45 13.24 -24.57
C SER A 136 -6.81 12.68 -25.02
N ALA A 137 -7.26 11.61 -24.36
CA ALA A 137 -8.52 10.95 -24.68
C ALA A 137 -9.18 10.30 -23.45
N PRO A 138 -10.53 10.24 -23.40
CA PRO A 138 -11.23 9.48 -22.36
C PRO A 138 -10.92 8.00 -22.45
N GLN A 139 -10.70 7.37 -21.30
CA GLN A 139 -10.48 5.93 -21.14
C GLN A 139 -10.83 5.49 -19.70
N LYS A 140 -10.76 4.20 -19.41
CA LYS A 140 -10.70 3.71 -18.03
C LYS A 140 -9.33 4.00 -17.43
N ILE A 141 -9.27 4.42 -16.17
CA ILE A 141 -8.03 4.87 -15.53
C ILE A 141 -6.90 3.81 -15.54
N ASN A 142 -7.26 2.52 -15.50
CA ASN A 142 -6.28 1.44 -15.59
C ASN A 142 -5.55 1.40 -16.94
N ALA A 143 -6.10 2.02 -18.00
CA ALA A 143 -5.45 2.14 -19.29
C ALA A 143 -4.23 3.06 -19.22
N ALA A 144 -4.21 4.08 -18.36
CA ALA A 144 -3.06 4.94 -18.15
C ALA A 144 -1.82 4.12 -17.75
N TYR A 145 -2.00 3.17 -16.82
CA TYR A 145 -0.90 2.29 -16.42
C TYR A 145 -0.40 1.40 -17.58
N ASN A 146 -1.32 0.89 -18.40
CA ASN A 146 -0.95 0.07 -19.57
C ASN A 146 -0.24 0.88 -20.67
N PHE A 147 -0.60 2.16 -20.85
CA PHE A 147 -0.06 3.01 -21.90
C PHE A 147 1.29 3.65 -21.54
N GLY A 148 1.45 4.12 -20.31
CA GLY A 148 2.61 4.88 -19.89
C GLY A 148 3.14 4.52 -18.48
N GLY A 149 2.71 3.36 -17.94
CA GLY A 149 3.17 2.85 -16.64
C GLY A 149 2.78 3.75 -15.48
N ALA A 150 3.59 3.67 -14.43
CA ALA A 150 3.40 4.42 -13.19
C ALA A 150 3.32 5.94 -13.44
N THR A 151 4.18 6.47 -14.30
CA THR A 151 4.27 7.92 -14.59
C THR A 151 2.95 8.47 -15.16
N LEU A 152 2.38 7.82 -16.17
CA LEU A 152 1.13 8.29 -16.77
C LEU A 152 -0.07 8.08 -15.84
N LEU A 153 -0.07 6.99 -15.05
CA LEU A 153 -1.10 6.77 -14.03
C LEU A 153 -1.08 7.85 -12.96
N VAL A 154 0.10 8.15 -12.39
CA VAL A 154 0.25 9.23 -11.39
C VAL A 154 -0.20 10.57 -11.97
N GLN A 155 0.23 10.88 -13.20
CA GLN A 155 -0.19 12.09 -13.90
C GLN A 155 -1.72 12.17 -14.02
N THR A 156 -2.35 11.08 -14.47
CA THR A 156 -3.81 11.02 -14.64
C THR A 156 -4.52 11.28 -13.31
N ILE A 157 -4.07 10.63 -12.22
CA ILE A 157 -4.66 10.82 -10.89
C ILE A 157 -4.45 12.26 -10.39
N GLU A 158 -3.27 12.83 -10.55
CA GLU A 158 -2.99 14.21 -10.16
C GLU A 158 -3.86 15.22 -10.91
N GLU A 159 -4.08 15.03 -12.22
CA GLU A 159 -4.96 15.89 -13.01
C GLU A 159 -6.43 15.76 -12.60
N MET A 160 -6.89 14.55 -12.26
CA MET A 160 -8.26 14.32 -11.81
C MET A 160 -8.54 14.86 -10.41
N THR A 161 -7.54 14.83 -9.51
CA THR A 161 -7.73 15.12 -8.09
C THR A 161 -7.20 16.47 -7.66
N ASN A 162 -6.34 17.10 -8.47
CA ASN A 162 -5.52 18.27 -8.10
C ASN A 162 -4.75 18.06 -6.77
N LEU A 163 -4.42 16.80 -6.47
CA LEU A 163 -3.68 16.39 -5.28
C LEU A 163 -2.32 15.84 -5.70
N LYS A 164 -1.24 16.38 -5.15
CA LYS A 164 0.11 15.89 -5.43
C LYS A 164 0.30 14.51 -4.83
N ILE A 165 0.77 13.56 -5.63
CA ILE A 165 1.22 12.25 -5.19
C ILE A 165 2.69 12.36 -4.83
N ASP A 166 3.03 12.19 -3.55
CA ASP A 166 4.41 12.30 -3.08
C ASP A 166 5.21 11.05 -3.43
N HIS A 167 4.60 9.87 -3.25
CA HIS A 167 5.27 8.59 -3.46
C HIS A 167 4.37 7.58 -4.18
N TYR A 168 5.01 6.69 -4.92
CA TYR A 168 4.39 5.59 -5.62
C TYR A 168 4.95 4.26 -5.12
N LEU A 169 4.07 3.31 -4.86
CA LEU A 169 4.43 1.94 -4.53
C LEU A 169 3.62 0.98 -5.41
N GLU A 170 4.30 0.05 -6.04
CA GLU A 170 3.66 -1.05 -6.77
C GLU A 170 4.01 -2.37 -6.10
N ILE A 171 2.97 -3.17 -5.85
CA ILE A 171 3.09 -4.48 -5.22
C ILE A 171 2.59 -5.51 -6.22
N ASN A 172 3.47 -6.41 -6.67
CA ASN A 172 3.10 -7.53 -7.51
C ASN A 172 2.55 -8.72 -6.67
N PHE A 173 2.07 -9.76 -7.31
CA PHE A 173 1.48 -10.92 -6.63
C PHE A 173 2.47 -11.63 -5.69
N ALA A 174 3.73 -11.77 -6.10
CA ALA A 174 4.75 -12.38 -5.26
C ALA A 174 5.06 -11.52 -4.03
N GLY A 175 5.20 -10.21 -4.22
CA GLY A 175 5.42 -9.27 -3.13
C GLY A 175 4.30 -9.24 -2.12
N PHE A 176 3.06 -9.27 -2.60
CA PHE A 176 1.91 -9.39 -1.73
C PHE A 176 1.95 -10.68 -0.90
N ALA A 177 2.17 -11.84 -1.55
CA ALA A 177 2.22 -13.12 -0.84
C ALA A 177 3.36 -13.14 0.20
N ASN A 178 4.56 -12.73 -0.18
CA ASN A 178 5.72 -12.67 0.70
C ASN A 178 5.49 -11.72 1.90
N MET A 179 4.84 -10.58 1.68
CA MET A 179 4.49 -9.63 2.75
C MET A 179 3.56 -10.27 3.78
N ILE A 180 2.54 -10.99 3.33
CA ILE A 180 1.59 -11.65 4.23
C ILE A 180 2.26 -12.79 5.00
N ASP A 181 3.09 -13.59 4.34
CA ASP A 181 3.81 -14.70 4.97
C ASP A 181 4.85 -14.18 5.99
N ALA A 182 5.52 -13.05 5.71
CA ALA A 182 6.44 -12.39 6.64
C ALA A 182 5.75 -11.89 7.92
N LEU A 183 4.45 -11.57 7.85
CA LEU A 183 3.63 -11.23 9.02
C LEU A 183 3.10 -12.47 9.77
N GLY A 184 3.38 -13.68 9.26
CA GLY A 184 2.87 -14.95 9.81
C GLY A 184 1.39 -15.17 9.50
N GLY A 185 0.92 -14.67 8.37
CA GLY A 185 -0.46 -14.75 7.92
C GLY A 185 -1.37 -13.69 8.54
N ILE A 186 -2.52 -13.48 7.92
CA ILE A 186 -3.51 -12.47 8.31
C ILE A 186 -4.81 -13.16 8.75
N GLN A 187 -5.27 -12.79 9.94
CA GLN A 187 -6.55 -13.28 10.45
C GLN A 187 -7.70 -12.54 9.77
N ILE A 188 -8.61 -13.31 9.17
CA ILE A 188 -9.84 -12.82 8.57
C ILE A 188 -11.00 -13.62 9.13
N CYS A 189 -12.10 -12.94 9.43
CA CYS A 189 -13.34 -13.57 9.82
C CYS A 189 -14.41 -13.38 8.73
N THR A 190 -15.10 -14.47 8.37
CA THR A 190 -16.17 -14.46 7.37
C THR A 190 -17.48 -14.95 7.96
N LYS A 191 -18.56 -14.18 7.79
CA LYS A 191 -19.90 -14.56 8.29
C LYS A 191 -20.53 -15.71 7.49
N LYS A 192 -20.09 -15.91 6.27
CA LYS A 192 -20.56 -16.94 5.32
C LYS A 192 -19.39 -17.63 4.68
N ALA A 193 -19.59 -18.85 4.22
CA ALA A 193 -18.62 -19.51 3.35
C ALA A 193 -18.44 -18.68 2.08
N LEU A 194 -17.18 -18.52 1.65
CA LEU A 194 -16.79 -17.80 0.44
C LEU A 194 -16.22 -18.81 -0.55
N SER A 195 -16.79 -18.85 -1.74
CA SER A 195 -16.30 -19.67 -2.85
C SER A 195 -16.28 -18.83 -4.12
N ASP A 196 -15.13 -18.74 -4.76
CA ASP A 196 -14.95 -18.00 -6.01
C ASP A 196 -14.08 -18.82 -6.97
N SER A 197 -14.70 -19.32 -8.02
CA SER A 197 -14.05 -20.21 -9.00
C SER A 197 -12.94 -19.51 -9.80
N LYS A 198 -13.00 -18.16 -9.95
CA LYS A 198 -12.02 -17.38 -10.72
C LYS A 198 -10.77 -17.09 -9.94
N SER A 199 -10.90 -16.85 -8.64
CA SER A 199 -9.75 -16.63 -7.74
C SER A 199 -9.27 -17.90 -7.05
N HIS A 200 -10.01 -19.03 -7.17
CA HIS A 200 -9.77 -20.28 -6.45
C HIS A 200 -9.84 -20.14 -4.93
N LEU A 201 -10.68 -19.24 -4.47
CA LEU A 201 -10.94 -19.11 -3.04
C LEU A 201 -11.99 -20.14 -2.61
N GLU A 202 -11.65 -20.94 -1.60
CA GLU A 202 -12.57 -21.75 -0.84
C GLU A 202 -12.30 -21.46 0.64
N LEU A 203 -13.21 -20.77 1.29
CA LEU A 203 -13.07 -20.36 2.69
C LEU A 203 -14.38 -20.60 3.42
N PRO A 204 -14.46 -21.55 4.37
CA PRO A 204 -15.66 -21.75 5.19
C PRO A 204 -16.00 -20.51 6.02
N ALA A 205 -17.22 -20.43 6.54
CA ALA A 205 -17.56 -19.41 7.52
C ALA A 205 -16.73 -19.59 8.79
N GLY A 206 -16.36 -18.48 9.42
CA GLY A 206 -15.55 -18.47 10.64
C GLY A 206 -14.27 -17.66 10.53
N THR A 207 -13.39 -17.84 11.51
CA THR A 207 -12.10 -17.15 11.59
C THR A 207 -10.99 -18.01 11.03
N HIS A 208 -10.21 -17.45 10.12
CA HIS A 208 -9.11 -18.11 9.41
C HIS A 208 -7.84 -17.27 9.43
N ILE A 209 -6.68 -17.92 9.48
CA ILE A 209 -5.39 -17.27 9.24
C ILE A 209 -5.01 -17.57 7.80
N LEU A 210 -5.02 -16.58 6.95
CA LEU A 210 -4.70 -16.68 5.53
C LEU A 210 -3.20 -16.55 5.32
N ASP A 211 -2.58 -17.52 4.66
CA ASP A 211 -1.24 -17.40 4.08
C ASP A 211 -1.25 -16.43 2.89
N GLY A 212 -0.07 -16.11 2.35
CA GLY A 212 0.07 -15.14 1.26
C GLY A 212 -0.74 -15.51 0.01
N ILE A 213 -0.79 -16.80 -0.35
CA ILE A 213 -1.49 -17.27 -1.54
C ILE A 213 -3.01 -17.24 -1.33
N THR A 214 -3.49 -17.72 -0.19
CA THR A 214 -4.92 -17.68 0.15
C THR A 214 -5.41 -16.25 0.33
N ALA A 215 -4.60 -15.39 0.95
CA ALA A 215 -4.88 -13.96 1.07
C ALA A 215 -4.98 -13.28 -0.31
N LEU A 216 -4.08 -13.61 -1.24
CA LEU A 216 -4.14 -13.09 -2.60
C LEU A 216 -5.41 -13.55 -3.34
N ALA A 217 -5.82 -14.81 -3.19
CA ALA A 217 -7.10 -15.30 -3.71
C ALA A 217 -8.28 -14.53 -3.09
N TYR A 218 -8.26 -14.28 -1.78
CA TYR A 218 -9.30 -13.54 -1.07
C TYR A 218 -9.46 -12.10 -1.57
N VAL A 219 -8.38 -11.33 -1.70
CA VAL A 219 -8.46 -9.93 -2.17
C VAL A 219 -8.74 -9.79 -3.67
N ARG A 220 -8.62 -10.88 -4.45
CA ARG A 220 -8.93 -10.93 -5.89
C ARG A 220 -10.35 -11.38 -6.19
N SER A 221 -11.05 -12.01 -5.24
CA SER A 221 -12.40 -12.55 -5.42
C SER A 221 -13.42 -11.47 -5.80
N ARG A 222 -14.34 -11.79 -6.71
CA ARG A 222 -15.36 -10.86 -7.24
C ARG A 222 -16.78 -11.43 -7.20
N GLU A 223 -16.91 -12.75 -7.17
CA GLU A 223 -18.22 -13.43 -7.35
C GLU A 223 -18.87 -13.81 -6.00
N LEU A 224 -18.36 -13.29 -4.88
CA LEU A 224 -18.77 -13.74 -3.54
C LEU A 224 -20.12 -13.21 -3.06
N ASP A 225 -20.56 -12.04 -3.52
CA ASP A 225 -21.70 -11.31 -2.95
C ASP A 225 -22.58 -10.60 -3.97
N GLY A 226 -22.35 -10.84 -5.27
CA GLY A 226 -23.09 -10.20 -6.36
C GLY A 226 -22.78 -8.71 -6.55
N THR A 227 -21.92 -8.12 -5.73
CA THR A 227 -21.52 -6.69 -5.82
C THR A 227 -20.31 -6.45 -6.72
N GLY A 228 -19.73 -7.53 -7.26
CA GLY A 228 -18.66 -7.48 -8.26
C GLY A 228 -17.41 -6.73 -7.75
N ASP A 229 -17.03 -5.69 -8.47
CA ASP A 229 -15.81 -4.91 -8.17
C ASP A 229 -15.91 -4.10 -6.88
N LEU A 230 -17.09 -3.60 -6.53
CA LEU A 230 -17.30 -2.88 -5.26
C LEU A 230 -17.12 -3.79 -4.04
N GLY A 231 -17.63 -5.03 -4.12
CA GLY A 231 -17.41 -6.02 -3.06
C GLY A 231 -15.93 -6.37 -2.92
N ARG A 232 -15.20 -6.48 -4.03
CA ARG A 232 -13.75 -6.66 -4.00
C ARG A 232 -13.06 -5.49 -3.31
N MET A 233 -13.37 -4.25 -3.64
CA MET A 233 -12.77 -3.08 -2.99
C MET A 233 -13.02 -3.05 -1.49
N LYS A 234 -14.25 -3.35 -1.03
CA LYS A 234 -14.56 -3.46 0.41
C LYS A 234 -13.72 -4.54 1.10
N ARG A 235 -13.55 -5.72 0.46
CA ARG A 235 -12.67 -6.77 0.98
C ARG A 235 -11.22 -6.33 1.04
N GLN A 236 -10.72 -5.63 0.04
CA GLN A 236 -9.37 -5.06 0.04
C GLN A 236 -9.17 -4.05 1.16
N GLN A 237 -10.15 -3.18 1.43
CA GLN A 237 -10.13 -2.23 2.55
C GLN A 237 -10.11 -2.94 3.91
N ALA A 238 -10.99 -3.91 4.10
CA ALA A 238 -11.04 -4.72 5.32
C ALA A 238 -9.72 -5.51 5.53
N PHE A 239 -9.18 -6.07 4.43
CA PHE A 239 -7.90 -6.78 4.45
C PHE A 239 -6.74 -5.84 4.78
N PHE A 240 -6.69 -4.64 4.19
CA PHE A 240 -5.71 -3.61 4.55
C PHE A 240 -5.75 -3.32 6.05
N GLY A 241 -6.94 -3.13 6.60
CA GLY A 241 -7.13 -2.94 8.05
C GLY A 241 -6.57 -4.10 8.88
N ALA A 242 -6.81 -5.34 8.46
CA ALA A 242 -6.29 -6.52 9.15
C ALA A 242 -4.75 -6.61 9.07
N VAL A 243 -4.15 -6.28 7.92
CA VAL A 243 -2.69 -6.18 7.75
C VAL A 243 -2.11 -5.10 8.66
N PHE A 244 -2.72 -3.91 8.68
CA PHE A 244 -2.27 -2.80 9.53
C PHE A 244 -2.33 -3.17 11.02
N ARG A 245 -3.44 -3.75 11.50
CA ARG A 245 -3.55 -4.23 12.89
C ARG A 245 -2.50 -5.27 13.22
N LYS A 246 -2.27 -6.23 12.31
CA LYS A 246 -1.26 -7.29 12.52
C LYS A 246 0.15 -6.70 12.60
N ALA A 247 0.54 -5.82 11.68
CA ALA A 247 1.83 -5.16 11.67
C ALA A 247 2.07 -4.34 12.96
N THR A 248 1.03 -3.63 13.42
CA THR A 248 1.06 -2.85 14.66
C THR A 248 1.19 -3.77 15.89
N SER A 249 0.39 -4.83 15.98
CA SER A 249 0.40 -5.78 17.11
C SER A 249 1.74 -6.52 17.24
N LEU A 250 2.40 -6.82 16.15
CA LEU A 250 3.73 -7.43 16.13
C LEU A 250 4.85 -6.44 16.50
N GLY A 251 4.53 -5.16 16.60
CA GLY A 251 5.50 -4.10 16.84
C GLY A 251 6.44 -3.88 15.65
N VAL A 252 6.03 -4.23 14.44
CA VAL A 252 6.83 -4.01 13.22
C VAL A 252 7.11 -2.53 13.03
N LEU A 253 6.10 -1.68 13.22
CA LEU A 253 6.23 -0.22 13.05
C LEU A 253 7.02 0.46 14.17
N THR A 254 7.10 -0.15 15.36
CA THR A 254 7.75 0.45 16.55
C THR A 254 9.15 -0.06 16.80
N ASN A 255 9.54 -1.20 16.21
CA ASN A 255 10.85 -1.81 16.37
C ASN A 255 11.63 -1.75 15.05
N PRO A 256 12.72 -0.96 14.97
CA PRO A 256 13.48 -0.77 13.74
C PRO A 256 14.10 -2.07 13.19
N VAL A 257 14.46 -3.02 14.06
CA VAL A 257 15.00 -4.32 13.61
C VAL A 257 13.91 -5.16 12.96
N LYS A 258 12.71 -5.24 13.58
CA LYS A 258 11.57 -5.96 12.99
C LYS A 258 11.12 -5.32 11.69
N LEU A 259 11.06 -3.98 11.65
CA LEU A 259 10.74 -3.23 10.45
C LEU A 259 11.75 -3.51 9.34
N GLY A 260 13.04 -3.47 9.65
CA GLY A 260 14.08 -3.78 8.68
C GLY A 260 13.98 -5.22 8.14
N THR A 261 13.76 -6.20 9.02
CA THR A 261 13.57 -7.61 8.61
C THR A 261 12.33 -7.75 7.72
N PHE A 262 11.23 -7.10 8.08
CA PHE A 262 9.99 -7.09 7.28
C PHE A 262 10.21 -6.43 5.92
N LEU A 263 10.77 -5.23 5.87
CA LEU A 263 11.09 -4.55 4.61
C LEU A 263 11.99 -5.41 3.73
N ASN A 264 13.01 -6.03 4.31
CA ASN A 264 13.93 -6.90 3.60
C ASN A 264 13.24 -8.11 2.94
N SER A 265 12.19 -8.65 3.57
CA SER A 265 11.43 -9.78 3.03
C SER A 265 10.51 -9.40 1.87
N VAL A 266 10.19 -8.11 1.70
CA VAL A 266 9.24 -7.64 0.69
C VAL A 266 9.88 -6.76 -0.40
N LEU A 267 11.02 -6.12 -0.13
CA LEU A 267 11.65 -5.13 -1.01
C LEU A 267 11.97 -5.67 -2.42
N GLY A 268 12.37 -6.93 -2.55
CA GLY A 268 12.63 -7.56 -3.86
C GLY A 268 11.38 -7.81 -4.72
N SER A 269 10.20 -7.46 -4.23
CA SER A 269 8.92 -7.69 -4.90
C SER A 269 8.03 -6.45 -4.91
N ILE A 270 8.58 -5.31 -4.50
CA ILE A 270 7.93 -3.99 -4.51
C ILE A 270 8.72 -3.09 -5.44
N THR A 271 8.02 -2.35 -6.29
CA THR A 271 8.60 -1.26 -7.08
C THR A 271 8.20 0.06 -6.42
N THR A 272 9.15 0.97 -6.22
CA THR A 272 8.91 2.30 -5.64
C THR A 272 9.34 3.40 -6.61
N ASP A 273 8.92 4.63 -6.33
CA ASP A 273 9.52 5.78 -7.00
C ASP A 273 10.98 5.97 -6.55
N SER A 274 11.79 6.59 -7.42
CA SER A 274 13.22 6.80 -7.18
C SER A 274 13.55 7.75 -6.02
N GLN A 275 12.56 8.50 -5.53
CA GLN A 275 12.71 9.42 -4.39
C GLN A 275 12.44 8.72 -3.05
N LEU A 276 11.69 7.60 -3.06
CA LEU A 276 11.38 6.84 -1.84
C LEU A 276 12.49 5.86 -1.51
N GLN A 277 13.34 6.24 -0.58
CA GLN A 277 14.43 5.38 -0.12
C GLN A 277 14.03 4.56 1.11
N THR A 278 14.77 3.50 1.40
CA THR A 278 14.54 2.65 2.57
C THR A 278 14.57 3.45 3.88
N ASN A 279 15.43 4.46 3.98
CA ASN A 279 15.49 5.33 5.15
C ASN A 279 14.21 6.15 5.33
N ASP A 280 13.59 6.60 4.24
CA ASP A 280 12.33 7.35 4.27
C ASP A 280 11.19 6.47 4.80
N LEU A 281 11.16 5.19 4.42
CA LEU A 281 10.20 4.21 4.95
C LEU A 281 10.41 3.94 6.44
N ILE A 282 11.66 3.86 6.90
CA ILE A 282 11.99 3.71 8.32
C ILE A 282 11.57 4.95 9.11
N ASP A 283 11.81 6.13 8.57
CA ASP A 283 11.45 7.38 9.23
C ASP A 283 9.95 7.62 9.22
N LEU A 284 9.26 7.24 8.14
CA LEU A 284 7.81 7.20 8.10
C LEU A 284 7.26 6.28 9.19
N ALA A 285 7.76 5.05 9.30
CA ALA A 285 7.31 4.12 10.34
C ALA A 285 7.52 4.66 11.76
N LYS A 286 8.65 5.34 12.02
CA LYS A 286 8.89 6.02 13.31
C LYS A 286 7.88 7.14 13.56
N GLN A 287 7.54 7.92 12.55
CA GLN A 287 6.55 8.99 12.64
C GLN A 287 5.14 8.42 12.87
N MET A 288 4.81 7.31 12.24
CA MET A 288 3.51 6.63 12.35
C MET A 288 3.33 5.82 13.63
N ARG A 289 4.32 5.75 14.52
CA ARG A 289 4.21 4.98 15.79
C ARG A 289 3.03 5.39 16.67
N ASN A 290 2.53 6.61 16.52
CA ASN A 290 1.37 7.13 17.24
C ASN A 290 0.05 6.87 16.51
N LEU A 291 0.10 6.33 15.28
CA LEU A 291 -1.07 6.01 14.50
C LEU A 291 -1.71 4.72 15.03
N SER A 292 -2.87 4.86 15.64
CA SER A 292 -3.67 3.71 16.08
C SER A 292 -4.60 3.23 14.96
N ALA A 293 -5.06 1.98 15.05
CA ALA A 293 -6.03 1.45 14.08
C ALA A 293 -7.34 2.28 14.04
N GLY A 294 -7.76 2.84 15.17
CA GLY A 294 -8.93 3.72 15.23
C GLY A 294 -8.79 5.03 14.44
N ASN A 295 -7.56 5.47 14.20
CA ASN A 295 -7.26 6.70 13.46
C ASN A 295 -6.93 6.44 11.98
N VAL A 296 -7.01 5.20 11.53
CA VAL A 296 -6.91 4.83 10.11
C VAL A 296 -8.31 4.55 9.59
N GLN A 297 -8.70 5.29 8.57
CA GLN A 297 -10.02 5.15 7.96
C GLN A 297 -9.90 4.76 6.50
N THR A 298 -10.80 3.90 6.05
CA THR A 298 -10.89 3.46 4.66
C THR A 298 -12.19 3.97 4.05
N LEU A 299 -12.13 4.38 2.80
CA LEU A 299 -13.29 4.77 2.01
C LEU A 299 -13.05 4.49 0.52
N THR A 300 -14.12 4.44 -0.24
CA THR A 300 -14.05 4.49 -1.70
C THR A 300 -14.31 5.93 -2.14
N VAL A 301 -13.63 6.40 -3.19
CA VAL A 301 -13.97 7.69 -3.81
C VAL A 301 -15.49 7.74 -4.06
N PRO A 302 -16.19 8.83 -3.78
CA PRO A 302 -17.63 8.93 -4.03
C PRO A 302 -17.97 8.64 -5.49
N LEU A 303 -18.97 7.81 -5.72
CA LEU A 303 -19.36 7.32 -7.05
C LEU A 303 -20.80 7.72 -7.37
N SER A 304 -21.06 8.16 -8.62
CA SER A 304 -22.38 8.50 -9.12
C SER A 304 -22.96 7.42 -10.04
N ASP A 305 -22.14 6.81 -10.91
CA ASP A 305 -22.58 5.76 -11.83
C ASP A 305 -21.54 4.61 -11.87
N LEU A 306 -22.02 3.40 -11.76
CA LEU A 306 -21.20 2.17 -11.75
C LEU A 306 -21.12 1.47 -13.11
N ASN A 307 -21.90 1.93 -14.09
CA ASN A 307 -21.99 1.31 -15.41
C ASN A 307 -22.14 2.34 -16.52
N TYR A 308 -21.42 3.44 -16.40
CA TYR A 308 -21.44 4.53 -17.35
C TYR A 308 -20.95 4.10 -18.74
N SER A 309 -21.55 4.68 -19.76
CA SER A 309 -21.12 4.55 -21.15
C SER A 309 -21.31 5.87 -21.90
N ASP A 310 -20.28 6.29 -22.63
CA ASP A 310 -20.35 7.41 -23.60
C ASP A 310 -20.55 6.94 -25.04
N GLY A 311 -20.79 5.64 -25.24
CA GLY A 311 -20.90 4.99 -26.54
C GLY A 311 -19.57 4.46 -27.10
N VAL A 312 -18.43 4.91 -26.60
CA VAL A 312 -17.09 4.44 -26.94
C VAL A 312 -16.50 3.65 -25.76
N ILE A 313 -16.49 4.26 -24.59
CA ILE A 313 -16.06 3.63 -23.34
C ILE A 313 -17.30 3.07 -22.65
N THR A 314 -17.33 1.77 -22.44
CA THR A 314 -18.48 1.06 -21.84
C THR A 314 -18.13 0.49 -20.48
N SER A 315 -19.13 0.35 -19.61
CA SER A 315 -18.96 -0.20 -18.25
C SER A 315 -17.86 0.52 -17.45
N ALA A 316 -17.81 1.83 -17.58
CA ALA A 316 -16.95 2.69 -16.76
C ALA A 316 -17.65 3.08 -15.46
N VAL A 317 -16.87 3.59 -14.52
CA VAL A 317 -17.34 4.09 -13.23
C VAL A 317 -17.15 5.60 -13.20
N LEU A 318 -18.21 6.35 -12.94
CA LEU A 318 -18.14 7.80 -12.75
C LEU A 318 -18.01 8.14 -11.27
N TRP A 319 -17.11 9.08 -10.98
CA TRP A 319 -17.07 9.73 -9.68
C TRP A 319 -18.26 10.68 -9.52
N ASP A 320 -18.67 10.86 -8.28
CA ASP A 320 -19.68 11.85 -7.94
C ASP A 320 -19.12 13.25 -8.20
N PRO A 321 -19.77 14.07 -9.05
CA PRO A 321 -19.24 15.36 -9.49
C PRO A 321 -19.17 16.43 -8.38
N ASP A 322 -19.92 16.25 -7.29
CA ASP A 322 -19.96 17.19 -6.16
C ASP A 322 -19.08 16.70 -5.00
N LEU A 323 -19.25 15.44 -4.61
CA LEU A 323 -18.57 14.88 -3.44
C LEU A 323 -17.10 14.53 -3.70
N SER A 324 -16.74 14.11 -4.92
CA SER A 324 -15.34 13.74 -5.18
C SER A 324 -14.40 14.93 -5.16
N PRO A 325 -14.70 16.09 -5.79
CA PRO A 325 -13.87 17.29 -5.66
C PRO A 325 -13.77 17.78 -4.20
N GLU A 326 -14.86 17.70 -3.44
CA GLU A 326 -14.85 18.05 -2.00
C GLU A 326 -13.88 17.16 -1.22
N LEU A 327 -13.93 15.83 -1.45
CA LEU A 327 -13.01 14.87 -0.83
C LEU A 327 -11.55 15.25 -1.12
N TRP A 328 -11.22 15.49 -2.38
CA TRP A 328 -9.85 15.80 -2.78
C TRP A 328 -9.37 17.15 -2.20
N GLN A 329 -10.26 18.14 -2.12
CA GLN A 329 -9.95 19.41 -1.50
C GLN A 329 -9.70 19.27 0.01
N MET A 330 -10.51 18.46 0.72
CA MET A 330 -10.30 18.20 2.15
C MET A 330 -8.93 17.56 2.40
N LEU A 331 -8.53 16.57 1.58
CA LEU A 331 -7.21 15.93 1.67
C LEU A 331 -6.09 16.92 1.34
N LYS A 332 -6.27 17.76 0.32
CA LYS A 332 -5.30 18.80 -0.05
C LYS A 332 -5.05 19.77 1.10
N ASP A 333 -6.12 20.16 1.80
CA ASP A 333 -6.07 21.08 2.95
C ASP A 333 -5.75 20.37 4.28
N ASP A 334 -5.53 19.05 4.24
CA ASP A 334 -5.27 18.21 5.41
C ASP A 334 -6.38 18.33 6.48
N GLN A 335 -7.63 18.36 6.02
CA GLN A 335 -8.82 18.41 6.87
C GLN A 335 -9.25 17.02 7.27
N ALA A 336 -9.71 16.86 8.51
CA ALA A 336 -10.19 15.57 9.00
C ALA A 336 -11.49 15.15 8.29
N ILE A 337 -11.52 13.93 7.75
CA ILE A 337 -12.74 13.29 7.26
C ILE A 337 -13.40 12.60 8.45
N VAL A 338 -14.53 13.14 8.91
CA VAL A 338 -15.22 12.63 10.10
C VAL A 338 -16.06 11.40 9.74
N SER A 339 -15.87 10.29 10.47
CA SER A 339 -16.65 9.05 10.33
C SER A 339 -18.10 9.24 10.78
N THR A 340 -19.03 8.58 10.09
CA THR A 340 -20.46 8.53 10.47
C THR A 340 -20.74 7.76 11.77
N ASP A 341 -19.79 6.95 12.25
CA ASP A 341 -20.00 6.07 13.41
C ASP A 341 -19.82 6.75 14.76
N THR A 342 -19.38 8.03 14.78
CA THR A 342 -19.26 8.78 16.03
C THR A 342 -20.54 9.59 16.27
N ALA A 343 -21.45 9.06 17.07
CA ALA A 343 -22.76 9.63 17.40
C ALA A 343 -22.74 11.03 18.08
N THR A 344 -21.61 11.73 18.09
CA THR A 344 -21.39 13.03 18.73
C THR A 344 -20.96 14.15 17.76
N ALA A 345 -20.89 13.89 16.45
CA ALA A 345 -20.45 14.91 15.51
C ALA A 345 -21.59 15.91 15.19
N THR A 346 -21.53 17.06 15.82
CA THR A 346 -22.43 18.24 15.61
C THR A 346 -22.11 19.04 14.35
N THR A 347 -21.25 18.57 13.46
CA THR A 347 -20.86 19.28 12.26
C THR A 347 -21.52 18.70 11.00
N ALA A 348 -22.00 19.57 10.12
CA ALA A 348 -22.73 19.26 8.88
C ALA A 348 -21.99 18.32 7.91
N ASN A 349 -20.70 18.07 8.11
CA ASN A 349 -19.85 17.23 7.27
C ASN A 349 -19.76 15.76 7.74
N ALA A 350 -20.32 15.42 8.91
CA ALA A 350 -20.15 14.10 9.54
C ALA A 350 -20.75 12.93 8.73
N ASN A 351 -21.62 13.18 7.77
CA ASN A 351 -22.39 12.13 7.06
C ASN A 351 -22.14 12.03 5.55
N LYS A 352 -21.23 12.84 4.98
CA LYS A 352 -21.06 12.88 3.53
C LYS A 352 -20.25 11.70 2.98
N PHE A 353 -19.19 11.28 3.69
CA PHE A 353 -18.28 10.22 3.24
C PHE A 353 -18.49 8.94 4.04
N LYS A 354 -18.74 7.83 3.37
CA LYS A 354 -18.88 6.51 3.99
C LYS A 354 -17.52 5.96 4.37
N THR A 355 -16.95 6.43 5.48
CA THR A 355 -15.69 5.94 5.99
C THR A 355 -15.89 4.74 6.91
N GLN A 356 -14.90 3.85 6.98
CA GLN A 356 -14.84 2.72 7.92
C GLN A 356 -13.50 2.75 8.64
N SER A 357 -13.52 2.66 9.97
CA SER A 357 -12.31 2.48 10.75
C SER A 357 -11.72 1.10 10.49
N VAL A 358 -10.41 1.01 10.38
CA VAL A 358 -9.71 -0.28 10.25
C VAL A 358 -9.68 -1.10 11.55
N ASP A 359 -10.18 -0.54 12.66
CA ASP A 359 -10.25 -1.23 13.96
C ASP A 359 -11.43 -2.22 14.06
N ILE A 360 -12.36 -2.18 13.11
CA ILE A 360 -13.55 -3.05 13.12
C ILE A 360 -13.19 -4.42 12.56
N GLU A 361 -13.32 -5.47 13.38
CA GLU A 361 -13.25 -6.85 12.91
C GLU A 361 -14.49 -7.21 12.08
N SER A 362 -14.27 -7.87 10.95
CA SER A 362 -15.33 -8.19 9.97
C SER A 362 -16.43 -9.15 10.46
N CYS A 363 -16.30 -9.78 11.65
CA CYS A 363 -17.28 -10.68 12.25
C CYS A 363 -17.98 -10.14 13.50
N SER A 364 -17.75 -8.90 13.88
CA SER A 364 -18.50 -8.24 14.97
C SER A 364 -19.87 -7.74 14.50
#